data_30ae0e9d597925b78cec00508f4d68a6
#
_entry.id   30ae0e9d597925b78cec00508f4d68a6
#
_cell.length_a   1.000
_cell.length_b   1.000
_cell.length_c   1.000
_cell.angle_alpha   90.00
_cell.angle_beta   90.00
_cell.angle_gamma   90.00
#
_symmetry.space_group_name_H-M   'P 1'
#
loop_
_entity.id
_entity.type
_entity.pdbx_description
1 polymer ?
#
loop_
_entity_poly.entity_id
_entity_poly.type
_entity_poly.pdbx_seq_one_letter_code
_entity_poly.pdbx_strand_id
1 'polypeptide(L)'
;MGRGPTNENTNVYFRARKRAAIYNERIWSREGAAELLGISVSTLADYELGNTKVVPVDKVVLMADLYNAPELITGYCMRECPVHGFLPLATEEKSLEGIALRLLQNFNEDSLKNMRDSLIEITADGKITEDELPALEKIIGQLEKMAEVISEMKIAGEKYLNGK
;
A
#
# COMPACT_ATOMS: atom_id res chain seq x y z
N MET A 1 24.84 6.68 28.57
CA MET A 1 24.32 7.79 27.74
C MET A 1 23.23 7.22 26.84
N GLY A 2 21.96 7.54 27.11
CA GLY A 2 20.85 7.08 26.29
C GLY A 2 20.94 7.71 24.90
N ARG A 3 20.96 6.90 23.85
CA ARG A 3 20.77 7.39 22.47
C ARG A 3 19.42 8.07 22.39
N GLY A 4 19.39 9.29 21.83
CA GLY A 4 18.16 10.04 21.59
C GLY A 4 17.17 9.26 20.69
N PRO A 5 15.95 9.78 20.46
CA PRO A 5 14.95 9.10 19.66
C PRO A 5 15.54 8.79 18.29
N THR A 6 15.81 7.51 18.05
CA THR A 6 16.32 7.01 16.80
C THR A 6 15.17 6.98 15.79
N ASN A 7 15.45 7.13 14.50
CA ASN A 7 14.50 6.95 13.39
C ASN A 7 13.77 5.59 13.42
N GLU A 8 14.14 4.68 14.33
CA GLU A 8 13.53 3.37 14.52
C GLU A 8 12.01 3.40 14.63
N ASN A 9 11.45 4.37 15.39
CA ASN A 9 10.01 4.43 15.67
C ASN A 9 9.16 4.87 14.46
N THR A 10 9.75 5.46 13.44
CA THR A 10 9.05 5.95 12.25
C THR A 10 9.27 5.06 11.04
N ASN A 11 10.29 4.21 11.05
CA ASN A 11 10.62 3.35 9.93
C ASN A 11 9.54 2.27 9.72
N VAL A 12 9.10 2.11 8.47
CA VAL A 12 7.98 1.21 8.13
C VAL A 12 8.29 -0.26 8.40
N TYR A 13 9.53 -0.70 8.16
CA TYR A 13 9.95 -2.09 8.38
C TYR A 13 10.03 -2.40 9.88
N PHE A 14 10.58 -1.49 10.69
CA PHE A 14 10.61 -1.62 12.15
C PHE A 14 9.20 -1.71 12.73
N ARG A 15 8.32 -0.81 12.32
CA ARG A 15 6.92 -0.78 12.81
C ARG A 15 6.16 -2.04 12.43
N ALA A 16 6.33 -2.54 11.19
CA ALA A 16 5.69 -3.77 10.74
C ALA A 16 6.17 -4.97 11.58
N ARG A 17 7.50 -5.13 11.78
CA ARG A 17 8.03 -6.18 12.64
C ARG A 17 7.48 -6.11 14.06
N LYS A 18 7.46 -4.93 14.67
CA LYS A 18 6.97 -4.77 16.06
C LYS A 18 5.48 -5.07 16.20
N ARG A 19 4.66 -4.73 15.20
CA ARG A 19 3.24 -5.14 15.18
C ARG A 19 3.09 -6.66 15.08
N ALA A 20 3.81 -7.28 14.16
CA ALA A 20 3.76 -8.72 13.96
C ALA A 20 4.31 -9.50 15.17
N ALA A 21 5.23 -8.92 15.92
CA ALA A 21 5.81 -9.53 17.13
C ALA A 21 4.79 -9.80 18.24
N ILE A 22 3.63 -9.15 18.21
CA ILE A 22 2.51 -9.43 19.14
C ILE A 22 2.00 -10.87 18.95
N TYR A 23 2.07 -11.38 17.72
CA TYR A 23 1.58 -12.74 17.36
C TYR A 23 2.72 -13.75 17.16
N ASN A 24 3.98 -13.28 17.06
CA ASN A 24 5.15 -14.11 16.87
C ASN A 24 6.34 -13.56 17.67
N GLU A 25 6.57 -14.08 18.86
CA GLU A 25 7.63 -13.64 19.76
C GLU A 25 9.05 -13.75 19.16
N ARG A 26 9.29 -14.68 18.22
CA ARG A 26 10.60 -14.85 17.59
C ARG A 26 11.08 -13.62 16.85
N ILE A 27 10.15 -12.83 16.30
CA ILE A 27 10.47 -11.60 15.54
C ILE A 27 10.50 -10.35 16.41
N TRP A 28 10.34 -10.49 17.74
CA TRP A 28 10.49 -9.37 18.66
C TRP A 28 11.90 -8.77 18.62
N SER A 29 12.92 -9.64 18.61
CA SER A 29 14.31 -9.23 18.43
C SER A 29 14.69 -9.15 16.94
N ARG A 30 15.75 -8.39 16.63
CA ARG A 30 16.30 -8.38 15.27
C ARG A 30 16.96 -9.70 14.92
N GLU A 31 17.55 -10.35 15.89
CA GLU A 31 18.22 -11.65 15.74
C GLU A 31 17.25 -12.71 15.20
N GLY A 32 16.12 -12.87 15.88
CA GLY A 32 15.10 -13.84 15.46
C GLY A 32 14.45 -13.52 14.12
N ALA A 33 14.20 -12.23 13.84
CA ALA A 33 13.66 -11.80 12.56
C ALA A 33 14.68 -11.99 11.42
N ALA A 34 15.93 -11.64 11.62
CA ALA A 34 17.01 -11.77 10.64
C ALA A 34 17.26 -13.25 10.27
N GLU A 35 17.22 -14.15 11.27
CA GLU A 35 17.32 -15.60 11.05
C GLU A 35 16.21 -16.10 10.11
N LEU A 36 14.95 -15.69 10.37
CA LEU A 36 13.80 -16.09 9.55
C LEU A 36 13.81 -15.47 8.14
N LEU A 37 14.39 -14.28 8.00
CA LEU A 37 14.55 -13.59 6.72
C LEU A 37 15.79 -14.05 5.92
N GLY A 38 16.66 -14.88 6.51
CA GLY A 38 17.90 -15.32 5.88
C GLY A 38 18.87 -14.17 5.58
N ILE A 39 18.94 -13.17 6.48
CA ILE A 39 19.87 -12.02 6.39
C ILE A 39 20.65 -11.81 7.69
N SER A 40 21.69 -10.99 7.66
CA SER A 40 22.42 -10.64 8.88
C SER A 40 21.60 -9.67 9.75
N VAL A 41 21.85 -9.69 11.06
CA VAL A 41 21.26 -8.75 12.03
C VAL A 41 21.61 -7.30 11.69
N SER A 42 22.85 -7.06 11.24
CA SER A 42 23.28 -5.73 10.80
C SER A 42 22.53 -5.26 9.55
N THR A 43 22.30 -6.15 8.58
CA THR A 43 21.50 -5.84 7.38
C THR A 43 20.08 -5.43 7.75
N LEU A 44 19.42 -6.19 8.64
CA LEU A 44 18.08 -5.84 9.11
C LEU A 44 18.09 -4.51 9.88
N ALA A 45 19.12 -4.27 10.71
CA ALA A 45 19.25 -3.01 11.41
C ALA A 45 19.39 -1.82 10.45
N ASP A 46 20.17 -1.98 9.36
CA ASP A 46 20.32 -0.92 8.35
C ASP A 46 19.01 -0.62 7.62
N TYR A 47 18.17 -1.62 7.35
CA TYR A 47 16.84 -1.40 6.78
C TYR A 47 15.92 -0.65 7.76
N GLU A 48 15.91 -1.04 9.04
CA GLU A 48 15.07 -0.44 10.07
C GLU A 48 15.54 0.95 10.54
N LEU A 49 16.82 1.27 10.37
CA LEU A 49 17.37 2.59 10.67
C LEU A 49 17.34 3.55 9.47
N GLY A 50 17.02 3.03 8.28
CA GLY A 50 17.04 3.82 7.05
C GLY A 50 18.45 4.13 6.54
N ASN A 51 19.46 3.35 6.96
CA ASN A 51 20.83 3.47 6.46
C ASN A 51 20.96 2.95 5.01
N THR A 52 20.10 2.02 4.61
CA THR A 52 20.04 1.51 3.24
C THR A 52 19.14 2.42 2.41
N LYS A 53 19.69 2.99 1.33
CA LYS A 53 18.97 3.93 0.46
C LYS A 53 17.77 3.28 -0.20
N VAL A 54 17.94 2.07 -0.74
CA VAL A 54 16.87 1.28 -1.38
C VAL A 54 17.00 -0.15 -0.88
N VAL A 55 16.00 -0.65 -0.17
CA VAL A 55 15.96 -2.05 0.29
C VAL A 55 15.70 -2.94 -0.93
N PRO A 56 16.43 -4.07 -1.11
CA PRO A 56 16.15 -4.99 -2.22
C PRO A 56 14.71 -5.49 -2.20
N VAL A 57 14.04 -5.46 -3.36
CA VAL A 57 12.61 -5.76 -3.47
C VAL A 57 12.26 -7.17 -2.99
N ASP A 58 13.14 -8.16 -3.22
CA ASP A 58 12.98 -9.52 -2.71
C ASP A 58 12.92 -9.56 -1.19
N LYS A 59 13.70 -8.72 -0.50
CA LYS A 59 13.69 -8.60 0.96
C LYS A 59 12.43 -7.88 1.46
N VAL A 60 11.93 -6.92 0.71
CA VAL A 60 10.64 -6.27 1.04
C VAL A 60 9.51 -7.28 0.98
N VAL A 61 9.48 -8.15 -0.05
CA VAL A 61 8.47 -9.21 -0.18
C VAL A 61 8.56 -10.20 0.98
N LEU A 62 9.76 -10.67 1.32
CA LEU A 62 9.97 -11.58 2.46
C LEU A 62 9.54 -10.96 3.80
N MET A 63 9.85 -9.68 4.02
CA MET A 63 9.41 -8.96 5.22
C MET A 63 7.89 -8.78 5.25
N ALA A 64 7.28 -8.48 4.11
CA ALA A 64 5.83 -8.34 4.00
C ALA A 64 5.10 -9.64 4.36
N ASP A 65 5.61 -10.78 3.88
CA ASP A 65 5.07 -12.10 4.21
C ASP A 65 5.29 -12.46 5.69
N LEU A 66 6.54 -12.38 6.16
CA LEU A 66 6.88 -12.73 7.54
C LEU A 66 6.12 -11.90 8.59
N TYR A 67 5.92 -10.61 8.30
CA TYR A 67 5.26 -9.67 9.21
C TYR A 67 3.75 -9.56 8.97
N ASN A 68 3.20 -10.28 7.99
CA ASN A 68 1.83 -10.12 7.52
C ASN A 68 1.50 -8.63 7.27
N ALA A 69 2.34 -7.98 6.47
CA ALA A 69 2.32 -6.54 6.22
C ALA A 69 2.37 -6.24 4.71
N PRO A 70 1.33 -6.60 3.93
CA PRO A 70 1.29 -6.40 2.48
C PRO A 70 1.44 -4.92 2.08
N GLU A 71 1.12 -3.99 2.97
CA GLU A 71 1.35 -2.56 2.78
C GLU A 71 2.83 -2.19 2.61
N LEU A 72 3.77 -3.05 3.01
CA LEU A 72 5.19 -2.82 2.75
C LEU A 72 5.51 -2.89 1.26
N ILE A 73 4.85 -3.80 0.53
CA ILE A 73 5.03 -3.96 -0.92
C ILE A 73 4.49 -2.74 -1.67
N THR A 74 3.25 -2.35 -1.39
CA THR A 74 2.64 -1.18 -2.03
C THR A 74 3.38 0.11 -1.67
N GLY A 75 3.78 0.26 -0.39
CA GLY A 75 4.57 1.39 0.06
C GLY A 75 5.97 1.45 -0.58
N TYR A 76 6.60 0.29 -0.86
CA TYR A 76 7.84 0.23 -1.63
C TYR A 76 7.61 0.69 -3.08
N CYS A 77 6.59 0.16 -3.75
CA CYS A 77 6.23 0.56 -5.11
C CYS A 77 5.99 2.07 -5.22
N MET A 78 5.32 2.67 -4.23
CA MET A 78 5.02 4.10 -4.23
C MET A 78 6.25 5.00 -3.98
N ARG A 79 7.24 4.53 -3.21
CA ARG A 79 8.41 5.36 -2.85
C ARG A 79 9.63 5.14 -3.73
N GLU A 80 9.86 3.88 -4.12
CA GLU A 80 11.12 3.46 -4.75
C GLU A 80 10.96 3.11 -6.23
N CYS A 81 9.75 2.71 -6.66
CA CYS A 81 9.49 2.31 -8.04
C CYS A 81 9.22 3.52 -8.94
N PRO A 82 9.98 3.74 -10.01
CA PRO A 82 9.78 4.90 -10.91
C PRO A 82 8.42 4.94 -11.61
N VAL A 83 7.73 3.80 -11.70
CA VAL A 83 6.40 3.71 -12.34
C VAL A 83 5.23 3.92 -11.36
N HIS A 84 5.51 4.30 -10.11
CA HIS A 84 4.47 4.44 -9.08
C HIS A 84 3.35 5.42 -9.47
N GLY A 85 3.68 6.51 -10.19
CA GLY A 85 2.71 7.50 -10.62
C GLY A 85 1.62 6.98 -11.57
N PHE A 86 1.79 5.77 -12.10
CA PHE A 86 0.81 5.11 -12.95
C PHE A 86 -0.04 4.06 -12.19
N LEU A 87 0.19 3.87 -10.90
CA LEU A 87 -0.45 2.82 -10.11
C LEU A 87 -1.18 3.45 -8.91
N PRO A 88 -2.52 3.42 -8.87
CA PRO A 88 -3.31 3.85 -7.71
C PRO A 88 -3.23 2.79 -6.60
N LEU A 89 -2.15 2.83 -5.81
CA LEU A 89 -1.87 1.86 -4.76
C LEU A 89 -2.13 2.44 -3.38
N ALA A 90 -2.80 1.68 -2.53
CA ALA A 90 -2.90 1.99 -1.11
C ALA A 90 -1.58 1.71 -0.39
N THR A 91 -1.12 2.65 0.44
CA THR A 91 0.15 2.57 1.18
C THR A 91 -0.03 2.40 2.67
N GLU A 92 -1.26 2.51 3.16
CA GLU A 92 -1.60 2.45 4.58
C GLU A 92 -2.67 1.41 4.85
N GLU A 93 -2.58 0.81 6.03
CA GLU A 93 -3.63 -0.05 6.53
C GLU A 93 -4.78 0.80 7.09
N LYS A 94 -5.99 0.54 6.61
CA LYS A 94 -7.22 1.17 7.12
C LYS A 94 -8.13 0.12 7.75
N SER A 95 -9.02 0.58 8.62
CA SER A 95 -10.03 -0.32 9.21
C SER A 95 -11.00 -0.83 8.14
N LEU A 96 -11.47 -2.05 8.30
CA LEU A 96 -12.38 -2.69 7.34
C LEU A 96 -13.68 -1.90 7.19
N GLU A 97 -14.18 -1.31 8.30
CA GLU A 97 -15.37 -0.46 8.31
C GLU A 97 -15.15 0.82 7.49
N GLY A 98 -13.98 1.44 7.63
CA GLY A 98 -13.62 2.64 6.87
C GLY A 98 -13.50 2.34 5.36
N ILE A 99 -12.92 1.19 5.00
CA ILE A 99 -12.84 0.73 3.61
C ILE A 99 -14.23 0.44 3.05
N ALA A 100 -15.08 -0.26 3.81
CA ALA A 100 -16.46 -0.57 3.40
C ALA A 100 -17.28 0.71 3.13
N LEU A 101 -17.18 1.72 4.01
CA LEU A 101 -17.85 3.01 3.82
C LEU A 101 -17.37 3.70 2.53
N ARG A 102 -16.07 3.73 2.28
CA ARG A 102 -15.50 4.32 1.05
C ARG A 102 -15.92 3.55 -0.21
N LEU A 103 -16.00 2.22 -0.13
CA LEU A 103 -16.55 1.41 -1.24
C LEU A 103 -17.98 1.83 -1.56
N LEU A 104 -18.86 1.89 -0.56
CA LEU A 104 -20.25 2.28 -0.76
C LEU A 104 -20.39 3.70 -1.33
N GLN A 105 -19.52 4.62 -0.91
CA GLN A 105 -19.50 6.00 -1.42
C GLN A 105 -19.03 6.09 -2.86
N ASN A 106 -17.98 5.35 -3.24
CA ASN A 106 -17.40 5.43 -4.58
C ASN A 106 -18.13 4.55 -5.61
N PHE A 107 -18.76 3.45 -5.17
CA PHE A 107 -19.48 2.49 -6.03
C PHE A 107 -21.00 2.63 -5.93
N ASN A 108 -21.52 3.80 -5.56
CA ASN A 108 -22.95 4.03 -5.56
C ASN A 108 -23.52 4.08 -6.99
N GLU A 109 -24.78 3.69 -7.14
CA GLU A 109 -25.44 3.53 -8.44
C GLU A 109 -25.47 4.83 -9.26
N ASP A 110 -25.75 5.96 -8.61
CA ASP A 110 -25.83 7.25 -9.29
C ASP A 110 -24.47 7.69 -9.84
N SER A 111 -23.40 7.49 -9.05
CA SER A 111 -22.02 7.81 -9.48
C SER A 111 -21.59 6.95 -10.67
N LEU A 112 -21.84 5.66 -10.62
CA LEU A 112 -21.54 4.73 -11.72
C LEU A 112 -22.35 5.04 -12.97
N LYS A 113 -23.65 5.35 -12.83
CA LYS A 113 -24.50 5.74 -13.93
C LYS A 113 -24.02 7.03 -14.60
N ASN A 114 -23.73 8.06 -13.81
CA ASN A 114 -23.23 9.33 -14.32
C ASN A 114 -21.90 9.18 -15.06
N MET A 115 -20.97 8.38 -14.51
CA MET A 115 -19.68 8.10 -15.16
C MET A 115 -19.88 7.36 -16.49
N ARG A 116 -20.76 6.33 -16.50
CA ARG A 116 -21.09 5.59 -17.72
C ARG A 116 -21.68 6.52 -18.78
N ASP A 117 -22.66 7.33 -18.41
CA ASP A 117 -23.38 8.20 -19.35
C ASP A 117 -22.41 9.26 -19.93
N SER A 118 -21.52 9.85 -19.10
CA SER A 118 -20.46 10.74 -19.56
C SER A 118 -19.46 10.03 -20.48
N LEU A 119 -19.06 8.78 -20.19
CA LEU A 119 -18.18 8.01 -21.08
C LEU A 119 -18.81 7.76 -22.44
N ILE A 120 -20.10 7.42 -22.49
CA ILE A 120 -20.81 7.22 -23.75
C ILE A 120 -20.83 8.50 -24.55
N GLU A 121 -21.07 9.64 -23.92
CA GLU A 121 -21.13 10.95 -24.56
C GLU A 121 -19.80 11.34 -25.18
N ILE A 122 -18.70 11.33 -24.43
CA ILE A 122 -17.37 11.72 -24.92
C ILE A 122 -16.72 10.72 -25.88
N THR A 123 -17.26 9.51 -26.02
CA THR A 123 -16.73 8.49 -26.95
C THR A 123 -17.63 8.26 -28.18
N ALA A 124 -18.74 8.99 -28.29
CA ALA A 124 -19.77 8.73 -29.29
C ALA A 124 -19.28 8.86 -30.74
N ASP A 125 -18.41 9.80 -31.01
CA ASP A 125 -17.85 10.06 -32.34
C ASP A 125 -16.42 9.46 -32.54
N GLY A 126 -15.86 8.81 -31.50
CA GLY A 126 -14.53 8.18 -31.54
C GLY A 126 -13.37 9.17 -31.47
N LYS A 127 -13.62 10.42 -31.11
CA LYS A 127 -12.60 11.45 -30.89
C LYS A 127 -12.89 12.18 -29.58
N ILE A 128 -11.85 12.54 -28.86
CA ILE A 128 -11.98 13.39 -27.66
C ILE A 128 -11.54 14.80 -28.04
N THR A 129 -12.46 15.74 -27.91
CA THR A 129 -12.25 17.16 -28.22
C THR A 129 -11.79 17.93 -26.97
N GLU A 130 -11.25 19.17 -27.15
CA GLU A 130 -10.73 19.95 -26.01
C GLU A 130 -11.80 20.30 -24.98
N ASP A 131 -13.04 20.48 -25.39
CA ASP A 131 -14.19 20.76 -24.50
C ASP A 131 -14.65 19.53 -23.71
N GLU A 132 -14.29 18.32 -24.13
CA GLU A 132 -14.58 17.07 -23.43
C GLU A 132 -13.48 16.66 -22.43
N LEU A 133 -12.28 17.24 -22.52
CA LEU A 133 -11.18 16.93 -21.61
C LEU A 133 -11.54 17.08 -20.12
N PRO A 134 -12.28 18.10 -19.67
CA PRO A 134 -12.66 18.21 -18.24
C PRO A 134 -13.57 17.06 -17.79
N ALA A 135 -14.43 16.55 -18.66
CA ALA A 135 -15.29 15.39 -18.35
C ALA A 135 -14.46 14.11 -18.24
N LEU A 136 -13.49 13.93 -19.15
CA LEU A 136 -12.55 12.82 -19.10
C LEU A 136 -11.67 12.84 -17.83
N GLU A 137 -11.11 14.00 -17.48
CA GLU A 137 -10.32 14.17 -16.25
C GLU A 137 -11.12 13.81 -15.00
N LYS A 138 -12.39 14.22 -14.94
CA LYS A 138 -13.29 13.88 -13.84
C LYS A 138 -13.51 12.36 -13.75
N ILE A 139 -13.70 11.68 -14.88
CA ILE A 139 -13.87 10.22 -14.93
C ILE A 139 -12.59 9.53 -14.45
N ILE A 140 -11.41 9.94 -14.95
CA ILE A 140 -10.13 9.39 -14.54
C ILE A 140 -9.95 9.55 -13.02
N GLY A 141 -10.20 10.73 -12.46
CA GLY A 141 -10.08 10.96 -11.02
C GLY A 141 -11.08 10.13 -10.18
N GLN A 142 -12.25 9.78 -10.72
CA GLN A 142 -13.18 8.85 -10.05
C GLN A 142 -12.64 7.41 -10.10
N LEU A 143 -12.13 6.97 -11.24
CA LEU A 143 -11.54 5.64 -11.41
C LEU A 143 -10.30 5.45 -10.52
N GLU A 144 -9.46 6.46 -10.38
CA GLU A 144 -8.31 6.43 -9.46
C GLU A 144 -8.72 6.23 -8.00
N LYS A 145 -9.75 6.97 -7.54
CA LYS A 145 -10.31 6.79 -6.19
C LYS A 145 -10.89 5.38 -5.99
N MET A 146 -11.57 4.84 -6.97
CA MET A 146 -12.09 3.47 -6.93
C MET A 146 -10.95 2.45 -6.85
N ALA A 147 -9.92 2.61 -7.67
CA ALA A 147 -8.78 1.71 -7.68
C ALA A 147 -7.97 1.76 -6.37
N GLU A 148 -7.85 2.95 -5.74
CA GLU A 148 -7.25 3.09 -4.40
C GLU A 148 -8.02 2.29 -3.36
N VAL A 149 -9.36 2.42 -3.31
CA VAL A 149 -10.21 1.70 -2.35
C VAL A 149 -10.19 0.19 -2.60
N ILE A 150 -10.14 -0.24 -3.86
CA ILE A 150 -9.95 -1.66 -4.21
C ILE A 150 -8.60 -2.17 -3.68
N SER A 151 -7.53 -1.38 -3.83
CA SER A 151 -6.20 -1.71 -3.31
C SER A 151 -6.21 -1.81 -1.78
N GLU A 152 -6.90 -0.90 -1.07
CA GLU A 152 -7.08 -0.95 0.39
C GLU A 152 -7.80 -2.24 0.83
N MET A 153 -8.90 -2.58 0.14
CA MET A 153 -9.65 -3.80 0.43
C MET A 153 -8.80 -5.06 0.20
N LYS A 154 -7.99 -5.07 -0.84
CA LYS A 154 -7.09 -6.20 -1.13
C LYS A 154 -6.06 -6.37 -0.01
N ILE A 155 -5.40 -5.28 0.44
CA ILE A 155 -4.44 -5.31 1.55
C ILE A 155 -5.09 -5.83 2.84
N ALA A 156 -6.26 -5.30 3.19
CA ALA A 156 -6.99 -5.74 4.38
C ALA A 156 -7.40 -7.22 4.25
N GLY A 157 -7.95 -7.62 3.10
CA GLY A 157 -8.41 -8.99 2.85
C GLY A 157 -7.29 -10.02 2.93
N GLU A 158 -6.12 -9.74 2.37
CA GLU A 158 -4.96 -10.64 2.43
C GLU A 158 -4.56 -10.98 3.86
N LYS A 159 -4.64 -10.03 4.80
CA LYS A 159 -4.35 -10.27 6.21
C LYS A 159 -5.31 -11.27 6.85
N TYR A 160 -6.61 -11.14 6.56
CA TYR A 160 -7.62 -12.07 7.07
C TYR A 160 -7.53 -13.44 6.43
N LEU A 161 -7.29 -13.51 5.12
CA LEU A 161 -7.19 -14.78 4.38
C LEU A 161 -5.94 -15.58 4.75
N ASN A 162 -4.85 -14.92 5.10
CA ASN A 162 -3.60 -15.57 5.53
C ASN A 162 -3.65 -16.07 6.99
N GLY A 163 -4.75 -15.89 7.70
CA GLY A 163 -5.03 -16.50 9.01
C GLY A 163 -4.09 -16.08 10.14
N LYS A 164 -3.52 -14.90 10.06
CA LYS A 164 -2.60 -14.33 11.05
C LYS A 164 -3.18 -13.08 11.69
#